data_7982530026ed52480759a6355f44c4f7
#
_entry.id   7982530026ed52480759a6355f44c4f7
#
_cell.length_a   1.000
_cell.length_b   1.000
_cell.length_c   1.000
_cell.angle_alpha   90.00
_cell.angle_beta   90.00
_cell.angle_gamma   90.00
#
_symmetry.space_group_name_H-M   'P 1'
#
loop_
_entity.id
_entity.type
_entity.pdbx_description
1 polymer ?
#
loop_
_entity_poly.entity_id
_entity_poly.type
_entity_poly.pdbx_seq_one_letter_code
_entity_poly.pdbx_strand_id
1 'polypeptide(L)'
;MRLLALSAVMLMSGSVAAEEAPLRFSIADAWAMPLVQIDDHQPTSGIIFDIMQSMAAQANLSAEYRVVPIQRVQRTLERGAIDVRCYAAQSWMPNLSGDYTWSLPLLIQRDLLISTPDNATPRAPASLTNETIGTVLGYVYPTLQNAFDNRQLRRDDARSEVQVLQKLQIHRYRYAIGNQWSLDWFNRNLPDDQKLRGVAVIDEQPVGCIVRNDTDIPAQRLMRILLRMRMSGEIDRIMSRYNTVSGLPADRPAAP
;
A
#
# COMPACT_ATOMS: atom_id res chain seq x y z
N MET A 1 -68.69 42.82 12.32
CA MET A 1 -67.24 42.65 12.75
C MET A 1 -66.80 41.25 12.35
N ARG A 2 -66.05 41.14 11.29
CA ARG A 2 -65.46 39.84 10.84
C ARG A 2 -63.95 39.90 11.13
N LEU A 3 -63.50 39.08 12.06
CA LEU A 3 -62.08 38.88 12.37
C LEU A 3 -61.46 37.91 11.31
N LEU A 4 -60.52 38.44 10.56
CA LEU A 4 -59.63 37.64 9.68
C LEU A 4 -58.43 37.12 10.53
N ALA A 5 -58.41 35.83 10.74
CA ALA A 5 -57.23 35.16 11.33
C ALA A 5 -56.20 34.91 10.23
N LEU A 6 -55.05 35.59 10.30
CA LEU A 6 -53.88 35.33 9.45
C LEU A 6 -53.10 34.15 10.04
N SER A 7 -53.14 32.99 9.37
CA SER A 7 -52.27 31.86 9.70
C SER A 7 -50.92 32.03 9.02
N ALA A 8 -49.88 32.30 9.80
CA ALA A 8 -48.48 32.31 9.33
C ALA A 8 -47.97 30.86 9.17
N VAL A 9 -47.79 30.42 7.95
CA VAL A 9 -47.11 29.15 7.65
C VAL A 9 -45.61 29.39 7.70
N MET A 10 -44.95 28.88 8.77
CA MET A 10 -43.50 28.84 8.87
C MET A 10 -42.96 27.74 7.95
N LEU A 11 -42.36 28.10 6.82
CA LEU A 11 -41.58 27.23 5.96
C LEU A 11 -40.24 26.92 6.68
N MET A 12 -40.13 25.75 7.30
CA MET A 12 -38.87 25.21 7.75
C MET A 12 -38.07 24.77 6.52
N SER A 13 -37.16 25.63 6.05
CA SER A 13 -36.15 25.28 5.06
C SER A 13 -35.14 24.33 5.72
N GLY A 14 -35.35 23.04 5.64
CA GLY A 14 -34.38 22.04 6.00
C GLY A 14 -33.22 22.13 4.99
N SER A 15 -32.05 22.62 5.43
CA SER A 15 -30.80 22.50 4.65
C SER A 15 -30.49 21.01 4.52
N VAL A 16 -30.78 20.45 3.36
CA VAL A 16 -30.18 19.14 2.96
C VAL A 16 -28.70 19.41 2.77
N ALA A 17 -27.89 19.07 3.77
CA ALA A 17 -26.46 19.01 3.57
C ALA A 17 -26.21 17.99 2.45
N ALA A 18 -25.68 18.43 1.33
CA ALA A 18 -25.22 17.52 0.29
C ALA A 18 -24.17 16.60 0.93
N GLU A 19 -24.43 15.29 0.95
CA GLU A 19 -23.49 14.29 1.41
C GLU A 19 -22.26 14.36 0.49
N GLU A 20 -21.09 14.69 1.06
CA GLU A 20 -19.85 14.75 0.28
C GLU A 20 -19.59 13.35 -0.32
N ALA A 21 -19.20 13.32 -1.59
CA ALA A 21 -18.91 12.07 -2.27
C ALA A 21 -17.82 11.27 -1.53
N PRO A 22 -17.91 9.93 -1.47
CA PRO A 22 -16.92 9.11 -0.79
C PRO A 22 -15.56 9.25 -1.45
N LEU A 23 -14.51 9.24 -0.64
CA LEU A 23 -13.13 9.19 -1.11
C LEU A 23 -12.81 7.76 -1.59
N ARG A 24 -12.50 7.60 -2.88
CA ARG A 24 -12.29 6.31 -3.52
C ARG A 24 -10.83 5.89 -3.46
N PHE A 25 -10.55 4.81 -2.74
CA PHE A 25 -9.22 4.24 -2.57
C PHE A 25 -9.01 3.02 -3.45
N SER A 26 -7.78 2.81 -3.93
CA SER A 26 -7.40 1.55 -4.56
C SER A 26 -6.68 0.62 -3.59
N ILE A 27 -7.06 -0.66 -3.65
CA ILE A 27 -6.38 -1.79 -3.04
C ILE A 27 -5.88 -2.68 -4.17
N ALA A 28 -4.61 -3.08 -4.14
CA ALA A 28 -4.13 -4.07 -5.11
C ALA A 28 -4.52 -5.48 -4.65
N ASP A 29 -5.08 -6.27 -5.56
CA ASP A 29 -5.50 -7.66 -5.31
C ASP A 29 -4.35 -8.61 -4.95
N ALA A 30 -3.13 -8.21 -5.29
CA ALA A 30 -1.91 -8.95 -4.98
C ALA A 30 -1.41 -8.74 -3.53
N TRP A 31 -1.94 -7.73 -2.82
CA TRP A 31 -1.55 -7.46 -1.46
C TRP A 31 -2.06 -8.53 -0.50
N ALA A 32 -1.31 -8.71 0.57
CA ALA A 32 -1.62 -9.63 1.63
C ALA A 32 -1.20 -9.02 2.98
N MET A 33 -1.55 -9.68 4.06
CA MET A 33 -1.11 -9.25 5.39
C MET A 33 0.44 -9.20 5.47
N PRO A 34 0.97 -8.20 6.16
CA PRO A 34 0.31 -7.22 7.01
C PRO A 34 -0.19 -5.96 6.27
N LEU A 35 -0.01 -5.86 4.95
CA LEU A 35 -0.41 -4.67 4.19
C LEU A 35 -1.92 -4.51 4.15
N VAL A 36 -2.63 -5.54 3.69
CA VAL A 36 -4.10 -5.58 3.64
C VAL A 36 -4.59 -7.01 3.74
N GLN A 37 -5.60 -7.25 4.57
CA GLN A 37 -6.47 -8.43 4.52
C GLN A 37 -7.64 -8.14 3.58
N ILE A 38 -7.89 -9.04 2.65
CA ILE A 38 -9.02 -8.95 1.70
C ILE A 38 -9.93 -10.15 1.93
N ASP A 39 -11.17 -9.90 2.35
CA ASP A 39 -12.21 -10.90 2.55
C ASP A 39 -13.42 -10.52 1.68
N ASP A 40 -13.96 -11.44 0.92
CA ASP A 40 -15.09 -11.21 0.03
C ASP A 40 -14.94 -9.96 -0.87
N HIS A 41 -13.75 -9.79 -1.45
CA HIS A 41 -13.39 -8.63 -2.29
C HIS A 41 -13.39 -7.27 -1.59
N GLN A 42 -13.40 -7.24 -0.26
CA GLN A 42 -13.32 -6.01 0.53
C GLN A 42 -12.11 -6.05 1.47
N PRO A 43 -11.40 -4.94 1.67
CA PRO A 43 -10.36 -4.85 2.68
C PRO A 43 -11.00 -4.79 4.07
N THR A 44 -10.47 -5.56 5.01
CA THR A 44 -11.02 -5.65 6.38
C THR A 44 -10.03 -5.21 7.45
N SER A 45 -8.74 -5.29 7.18
CA SER A 45 -7.67 -4.88 8.09
C SER A 45 -6.34 -4.74 7.35
N GLY A 46 -5.31 -4.30 8.04
CA GLY A 46 -3.95 -4.18 7.50
C GLY A 46 -3.41 -2.75 7.55
N ILE A 47 -2.10 -2.63 7.45
CA ILE A 47 -1.39 -1.36 7.60
C ILE A 47 -1.94 -0.30 6.65
N ILE A 48 -2.08 -0.63 5.37
CA ILE A 48 -2.48 0.33 4.35
C ILE A 48 -3.97 0.65 4.46
N PHE A 49 -4.80 -0.34 4.80
CA PHE A 49 -6.21 -0.13 5.10
C PHE A 49 -6.39 0.85 6.27
N ASP A 50 -5.69 0.63 7.38
CA ASP A 50 -5.77 1.46 8.57
C ASP A 50 -5.31 2.90 8.31
N ILE A 51 -4.24 3.09 7.51
CA ILE A 51 -3.78 4.43 7.10
C ILE A 51 -4.86 5.14 6.28
N MET A 52 -5.45 4.49 5.29
CA MET A 52 -6.49 5.08 4.44
C MET A 52 -7.76 5.37 5.23
N GLN A 53 -8.18 4.46 6.11
CA GLN A 53 -9.34 4.65 6.96
C GLN A 53 -9.16 5.84 7.91
N SER A 54 -7.99 5.94 8.56
CA SER A 54 -7.68 7.06 9.45
C SER A 54 -7.64 8.39 8.68
N MET A 55 -7.06 8.40 7.47
CA MET A 55 -7.03 9.59 6.62
C MET A 55 -8.45 10.06 6.26
N ALA A 56 -9.32 9.16 5.82
CA ALA A 56 -10.70 9.48 5.48
C ALA A 56 -11.48 9.99 6.70
N ALA A 57 -11.35 9.33 7.85
CA ALA A 57 -11.99 9.74 9.10
C ALA A 57 -11.55 11.14 9.54
N GLN A 58 -10.25 11.46 9.51
CA GLN A 58 -9.73 12.79 9.83
C GLN A 58 -10.14 13.85 8.81
N ALA A 59 -10.43 13.44 7.58
CA ALA A 59 -11.01 14.31 6.56
C ALA A 59 -12.53 14.46 6.70
N ASN A 60 -13.17 13.75 7.61
CA ASN A 60 -14.64 13.66 7.74
C ASN A 60 -15.31 13.26 6.42
N LEU A 61 -14.69 12.34 5.67
CA LEU A 61 -15.18 11.77 4.43
C LEU A 61 -15.46 10.29 4.62
N SER A 62 -16.51 9.78 3.96
CA SER A 62 -16.70 8.34 3.81
C SER A 62 -15.65 7.75 2.88
N ALA A 63 -15.27 6.50 3.09
CA ALA A 63 -14.27 5.79 2.28
C ALA A 63 -14.95 4.70 1.45
N GLU A 64 -14.61 4.65 0.16
CA GLU A 64 -14.93 3.55 -0.74
C GLU A 64 -13.64 2.85 -1.15
N TYR A 65 -13.57 1.53 -1.02
CA TYR A 65 -12.39 0.76 -1.40
C TYR A 65 -12.66 -0.05 -2.65
N ARG A 66 -11.74 0.05 -3.63
CA ARG A 66 -11.80 -0.70 -4.88
C ARG A 66 -10.62 -1.64 -4.98
N VAL A 67 -10.88 -2.94 -4.92
CA VAL A 67 -9.87 -3.98 -5.15
C VAL A 67 -9.64 -4.07 -6.65
N VAL A 68 -8.40 -3.82 -7.09
CA VAL A 68 -8.02 -3.72 -8.50
C VAL A 68 -6.79 -4.58 -8.77
N PRO A 69 -6.73 -5.33 -9.87
CA PRO A 69 -5.50 -5.95 -10.31
C PRO A 69 -4.36 -4.94 -10.42
N ILE A 70 -3.19 -5.26 -9.86
CA ILE A 70 -2.05 -4.33 -9.80
C ILE A 70 -1.73 -3.71 -11.17
N GLN A 71 -1.81 -4.49 -12.24
CA GLN A 71 -1.57 -4.06 -13.62
C GLN A 71 -2.58 -3.00 -14.13
N ARG A 72 -3.73 -2.86 -13.47
CA ARG A 72 -4.79 -1.92 -13.84
C ARG A 72 -4.80 -0.66 -12.99
N VAL A 73 -4.05 -0.63 -11.88
CA VAL A 73 -4.09 0.45 -10.90
C VAL A 73 -3.79 1.81 -11.54
N GLN A 74 -2.69 1.92 -12.29
CA GLN A 74 -2.32 3.17 -12.94
C GLN A 74 -3.44 3.67 -13.86
N ARG A 75 -3.97 2.82 -14.74
CA ARG A 75 -5.08 3.19 -15.65
C ARG A 75 -6.36 3.57 -14.89
N THR A 76 -6.59 2.96 -13.72
CA THR A 76 -7.77 3.27 -12.88
C THR A 76 -7.64 4.65 -12.24
N LEU A 77 -6.42 5.04 -11.83
CA LEU A 77 -6.08 6.40 -11.40
C LEU A 77 -6.28 7.41 -12.54
N GLU A 78 -5.68 7.16 -13.70
CA GLU A 78 -5.70 8.05 -14.86
C GLU A 78 -7.11 8.33 -15.39
N ARG A 79 -8.02 7.37 -15.24
CA ARG A 79 -9.44 7.51 -15.60
C ARG A 79 -10.29 8.17 -14.52
N GLY A 80 -9.70 8.56 -13.38
CA GLY A 80 -10.45 9.15 -12.27
C GLY A 80 -11.44 8.20 -11.59
N ALA A 81 -11.27 6.88 -11.76
CA ALA A 81 -12.11 5.89 -11.10
C ALA A 81 -11.72 5.68 -9.62
N ILE A 82 -10.51 6.06 -9.23
CA ILE A 82 -10.02 6.16 -7.85
C ILE A 82 -9.40 7.52 -7.63
N ASP A 83 -9.42 8.00 -6.40
CA ASP A 83 -8.96 9.33 -6.00
C ASP A 83 -7.62 9.26 -5.29
N VAL A 84 -7.42 8.19 -4.52
CA VAL A 84 -6.23 8.01 -3.68
C VAL A 84 -5.69 6.60 -3.83
N ARG A 85 -4.38 6.52 -3.95
CA ARG A 85 -3.63 5.29 -3.78
C ARG A 85 -2.55 5.51 -2.73
N CYS A 86 -2.61 4.76 -1.64
CA CYS A 86 -1.52 4.65 -0.69
C CYS A 86 -0.63 3.45 -1.02
N TYR A 87 0.57 3.39 -0.43
CA TYR A 87 1.59 2.42 -0.76
C TYR A 87 2.00 2.50 -2.22
N ALA A 88 2.53 3.67 -2.57
CA ALA A 88 2.96 4.00 -3.92
C ALA A 88 4.34 4.67 -3.89
N ALA A 89 5.17 4.32 -4.87
CA ALA A 89 6.45 4.98 -5.17
C ALA A 89 6.44 5.51 -6.61
N GLN A 90 7.11 6.63 -6.85
CA GLN A 90 7.19 7.22 -8.20
C GLN A 90 7.90 6.28 -9.18
N SER A 91 8.92 5.55 -8.73
CA SER A 91 9.65 4.55 -9.50
C SER A 91 8.77 3.41 -10.05
N TRP A 92 7.63 3.14 -9.42
CA TRP A 92 6.70 2.10 -9.86
C TRP A 92 5.72 2.57 -10.93
N MET A 93 5.59 3.89 -11.13
CA MET A 93 4.64 4.50 -12.06
C MET A 93 5.32 5.61 -12.90
N PRO A 94 6.40 5.27 -13.65
CA PRO A 94 7.21 6.27 -14.36
C PRO A 94 6.44 7.00 -15.47
N ASN A 95 5.38 6.39 -16.00
CA ASN A 95 4.57 6.92 -17.09
C ASN A 95 3.16 7.35 -16.63
N LEU A 96 2.97 7.65 -15.33
CA LEU A 96 1.69 8.10 -14.83
C LEU A 96 1.31 9.44 -15.45
N SER A 97 0.20 9.48 -16.19
CA SER A 97 -0.35 10.69 -16.80
C SER A 97 -1.47 11.27 -15.95
N GLY A 98 -1.56 12.59 -15.93
CA GLY A 98 -2.57 13.33 -15.16
C GLY A 98 -1.93 14.26 -14.12
N ASP A 99 -2.79 14.90 -13.32
CA ASP A 99 -2.38 15.81 -12.25
C ASP A 99 -2.59 15.18 -10.88
N TYR A 100 -1.51 15.04 -10.13
CA TYR A 100 -1.49 14.34 -8.85
C TYR A 100 -0.59 15.04 -7.85
N THR A 101 -0.97 14.96 -6.57
CA THR A 101 -0.12 15.35 -5.45
C THR A 101 0.39 14.10 -4.72
N TRP A 102 1.71 14.01 -4.56
CA TRP A 102 2.37 12.96 -3.79
C TRP A 102 2.58 13.41 -2.36
N SER A 103 2.28 12.56 -1.39
CA SER A 103 2.63 12.81 0.00
C SER A 103 4.13 12.70 0.23
N LEU A 104 4.61 13.21 1.36
CA LEU A 104 5.89 12.77 1.89
C LEU A 104 5.87 11.26 2.14
N PRO A 105 7.04 10.60 2.13
CA PRO A 105 7.13 9.20 2.48
C PRO A 105 6.50 8.90 3.85
N LEU A 106 5.64 7.92 3.89
CA LEU A 106 5.03 7.43 5.13
C LEU A 106 5.77 6.22 5.68
N LEU A 107 6.37 5.42 4.78
CA LEU A 107 7.02 4.15 5.08
C LEU A 107 8.26 3.99 4.19
N ILE A 108 9.22 3.20 4.64
CA ILE A 108 10.30 2.67 3.79
C ILE A 108 10.04 1.19 3.56
N GLN A 109 9.64 0.86 2.33
CA GLN A 109 9.54 -0.53 1.92
C GLN A 109 10.92 -1.08 1.60
N ARG A 110 11.14 -2.34 1.98
CA ARG A 110 12.37 -3.07 1.65
C ARG A 110 12.02 -4.37 0.95
N ASP A 111 12.48 -4.53 -0.28
CA ASP A 111 12.39 -5.77 -1.01
C ASP A 111 13.62 -6.63 -0.75
N LEU A 112 13.38 -7.88 -0.41
CA LEU A 112 14.41 -8.86 -0.08
C LEU A 112 14.48 -9.97 -1.14
N LEU A 113 15.69 -10.42 -1.42
CA LEU A 113 15.89 -11.75 -1.94
C LEU A 113 15.71 -12.74 -0.79
N ILE A 114 14.79 -13.66 -0.93
CA ILE A 114 14.36 -14.59 0.11
C ILE A 114 14.71 -16.01 -0.32
N SER A 115 15.12 -16.84 0.63
CA SER A 115 15.39 -18.25 0.42
C SER A 115 14.91 -19.11 1.59
N THR A 116 14.92 -20.42 1.41
CA THR A 116 14.65 -21.39 2.47
C THR A 116 15.83 -21.51 3.43
N PRO A 117 15.65 -21.97 4.68
CA PRO A 117 16.74 -22.05 5.67
C PRO A 117 17.97 -22.84 5.20
N ASP A 118 17.76 -23.91 4.47
CA ASP A 118 18.81 -24.77 3.91
C ASP A 118 19.64 -24.10 2.80
N ASN A 119 19.14 -22.99 2.22
CA ASN A 119 19.81 -22.21 1.19
C ASN A 119 20.02 -20.74 1.59
N ALA A 120 20.04 -20.44 2.88
CA ALA A 120 20.04 -19.07 3.42
C ALA A 120 21.43 -18.41 3.45
N THR A 121 22.32 -18.75 2.51
CA THR A 121 23.62 -18.07 2.39
C THR A 121 23.43 -16.68 1.79
N PRO A 122 23.97 -15.61 2.40
CA PRO A 122 23.93 -14.26 1.84
C PRO A 122 24.47 -14.23 0.41
N ARG A 123 23.75 -13.58 -0.49
CA ARG A 123 24.09 -13.55 -1.91
C ARG A 123 23.78 -12.21 -2.54
N ALA A 124 24.77 -11.57 -3.13
CA ALA A 124 24.57 -10.32 -3.85
C ALA A 124 23.62 -10.53 -5.04
N PRO A 125 22.59 -9.68 -5.21
CA PRO A 125 21.62 -9.79 -6.33
C PRO A 125 22.31 -9.81 -7.70
N ALA A 126 23.37 -9.03 -7.88
CA ALA A 126 24.16 -8.99 -9.13
C ALA A 126 24.89 -10.31 -9.46
N SER A 127 25.04 -11.22 -8.49
CA SER A 127 25.67 -12.54 -8.72
C SER A 127 24.68 -13.61 -9.18
N LEU A 128 23.38 -13.29 -9.26
CA LEU A 128 22.36 -14.22 -9.72
C LEU A 128 22.43 -14.36 -11.24
N THR A 129 22.60 -15.59 -11.71
CA THR A 129 22.59 -15.92 -13.13
C THR A 129 21.89 -17.24 -13.37
N ASN A 130 21.10 -17.33 -14.45
CA ASN A 130 20.33 -18.52 -14.82
C ASN A 130 19.35 -19.04 -13.76
N GLU A 131 18.98 -18.21 -12.79
CA GLU A 131 18.02 -18.57 -11.75
C GLU A 131 16.59 -18.27 -12.18
N THR A 132 15.67 -19.08 -11.67
CA THR A 132 14.25 -18.77 -11.68
C THR A 132 13.87 -18.16 -10.34
N ILE A 133 13.34 -16.94 -10.38
CA ILE A 133 13.02 -16.15 -9.20
C ILE A 133 11.48 -16.11 -9.04
N GLY A 134 11.00 -16.45 -7.86
CA GLY A 134 9.61 -16.26 -7.49
C GLY A 134 9.26 -14.78 -7.39
N THR A 135 8.23 -14.34 -8.11
CA THR A 135 7.84 -12.93 -8.22
C THR A 135 6.33 -12.77 -8.18
N VAL A 136 5.84 -11.57 -7.88
CA VAL A 136 4.41 -11.26 -7.97
C VAL A 136 4.07 -10.78 -9.39
N LEU A 137 3.02 -11.33 -9.95
CA LEU A 137 2.55 -10.98 -11.29
C LEU A 137 2.23 -9.48 -11.37
N GLY A 138 2.84 -8.80 -12.33
CA GLY A 138 2.64 -7.37 -12.56
C GLY A 138 3.44 -6.43 -11.65
N TYR A 139 4.23 -6.95 -10.71
CA TYR A 139 5.18 -6.13 -9.95
C TYR A 139 6.39 -5.78 -10.81
N VAL A 140 6.87 -4.55 -10.63
CA VAL A 140 8.12 -4.04 -11.23
C VAL A 140 9.21 -4.12 -10.18
N TYR A 141 10.37 -4.62 -10.57
CA TYR A 141 11.57 -4.73 -9.72
C TYR A 141 12.72 -3.95 -10.38
N PRO A 142 12.80 -2.63 -10.19
CA PRO A 142 13.70 -1.75 -10.95
C PRO A 142 15.14 -2.22 -10.96
N THR A 143 15.66 -2.67 -9.81
CA THR A 143 17.05 -3.15 -9.64
C THR A 143 17.35 -4.42 -10.45
N LEU A 144 16.37 -5.28 -10.68
CA LEU A 144 16.52 -6.55 -11.40
C LEU A 144 15.86 -6.56 -12.78
N GLN A 145 15.19 -5.48 -13.18
CA GLN A 145 14.43 -5.43 -14.42
C GLN A 145 15.28 -5.79 -15.64
N ASN A 146 16.48 -5.21 -15.75
CA ASN A 146 17.40 -5.51 -16.85
C ASN A 146 17.78 -6.99 -16.91
N ALA A 147 17.98 -7.65 -15.75
CA ALA A 147 18.32 -9.06 -15.71
C ALA A 147 17.16 -9.96 -16.17
N PHE A 148 15.91 -9.57 -15.88
CA PHE A 148 14.71 -10.23 -16.41
C PHE A 148 14.54 -9.99 -17.91
N ASP A 149 14.67 -8.76 -18.37
CA ASP A 149 14.50 -8.38 -19.79
C ASP A 149 15.55 -9.06 -20.69
N ASN A 150 16.79 -9.17 -20.22
CA ASN A 150 17.88 -9.84 -20.90
C ASN A 150 17.89 -11.38 -20.71
N ARG A 151 16.87 -11.94 -20.00
CA ARG A 151 16.75 -13.37 -19.72
C ARG A 151 17.93 -13.98 -18.93
N GLN A 152 18.71 -13.14 -18.23
CA GLN A 152 19.72 -13.61 -17.27
C GLN A 152 19.04 -14.24 -16.05
N LEU A 153 17.84 -13.74 -15.71
CA LEU A 153 16.95 -14.30 -14.70
C LEU A 153 15.60 -14.61 -15.35
N ARG A 154 14.91 -15.62 -14.83
CA ARG A 154 13.54 -15.96 -15.22
C ARG A 154 12.58 -15.68 -14.07
N ARG A 155 11.38 -15.23 -14.39
CA ARG A 155 10.29 -15.03 -13.42
C ARG A 155 9.42 -16.28 -13.35
N ASP A 156 9.07 -16.71 -12.13
CA ASP A 156 7.92 -17.60 -11.87
C ASP A 156 6.91 -16.78 -11.07
N ASP A 157 5.96 -16.20 -11.78
CA ASP A 157 4.98 -15.29 -11.20
C ASP A 157 3.89 -16.04 -10.42
N ALA A 158 3.50 -15.46 -9.29
CA ALA A 158 2.32 -15.84 -8.52
C ALA A 158 1.39 -14.62 -8.38
N ARG A 159 0.12 -14.85 -8.04
CA ARG A 159 -0.88 -13.79 -7.96
C ARG A 159 -0.75 -12.91 -6.72
N SER A 160 -0.10 -13.39 -5.66
CA SER A 160 0.09 -12.64 -4.42
C SER A 160 1.44 -12.97 -3.77
N GLU A 161 1.90 -12.10 -2.89
CA GLU A 161 3.14 -12.30 -2.11
C GLU A 161 3.08 -13.58 -1.27
N VAL A 162 1.94 -13.90 -0.66
CA VAL A 162 1.76 -15.15 0.10
C VAL A 162 2.00 -16.36 -0.79
N GLN A 163 1.45 -16.37 -2.00
CA GLN A 163 1.66 -17.49 -2.92
C GLN A 163 3.13 -17.61 -3.38
N VAL A 164 3.83 -16.48 -3.53
CA VAL A 164 5.27 -16.48 -3.81
C VAL A 164 6.02 -17.18 -2.67
N LEU A 165 5.77 -16.80 -1.42
CA LEU A 165 6.44 -17.39 -0.26
C LEU A 165 6.07 -18.86 -0.05
N GLN A 166 4.81 -19.24 -0.27
CA GLN A 166 4.37 -20.64 -0.23
C GLN A 166 5.06 -21.52 -1.28
N LYS A 167 5.19 -21.02 -2.52
CA LYS A 167 5.93 -21.74 -3.58
C LYS A 167 7.42 -21.88 -3.24
N LEU A 168 8.03 -20.86 -2.61
CA LEU A 168 9.41 -20.93 -2.13
C LEU A 168 9.54 -22.00 -1.03
N GLN A 169 8.63 -22.03 -0.07
CA GLN A 169 8.63 -22.99 1.04
C GLN A 169 8.58 -24.44 0.56
N ILE A 170 7.91 -24.73 -0.55
CA ILE A 170 7.87 -26.06 -1.17
C ILE A 170 8.96 -26.25 -2.25
N HIS A 171 10.02 -25.42 -2.24
CA HIS A 171 11.17 -25.52 -3.14
C HIS A 171 10.84 -25.45 -4.65
N ARG A 172 9.77 -24.74 -5.05
CA ARG A 172 9.44 -24.52 -6.46
C ARG A 172 10.56 -23.75 -7.20
N TYR A 173 11.25 -22.89 -6.47
CA TYR A 173 12.45 -22.16 -6.88
C TYR A 173 13.34 -21.94 -5.65
N ARG A 174 14.61 -21.56 -5.87
CA ARG A 174 15.59 -21.36 -4.79
C ARG A 174 15.48 -19.99 -4.15
N TYR A 175 15.02 -19.01 -4.92
CA TYR A 175 14.91 -17.61 -4.48
C TYR A 175 13.57 -17.01 -4.87
N ALA A 176 13.09 -16.10 -4.05
CA ALA A 176 11.93 -15.27 -4.32
C ALA A 176 12.25 -13.81 -3.98
N ILE A 177 11.52 -12.88 -4.57
CA ILE A 177 11.50 -11.49 -4.11
C ILE A 177 10.21 -11.28 -3.33
N GLY A 178 10.33 -10.66 -2.17
CA GLY A 178 9.20 -10.31 -1.34
C GLY A 178 9.52 -9.15 -0.41
N ASN A 179 8.47 -8.51 0.04
CA ASN A 179 8.52 -7.42 0.99
C ASN A 179 8.93 -7.93 2.38
N GLN A 180 9.80 -7.19 3.09
CA GLN A 180 10.24 -7.51 4.46
C GLN A 180 9.04 -7.77 5.40
N TRP A 181 8.02 -6.91 5.39
CA TRP A 181 6.88 -7.04 6.29
C TRP A 181 6.04 -8.29 5.99
N SER A 182 5.88 -8.61 4.71
CA SER A 182 5.18 -9.82 4.27
C SER A 182 5.96 -11.08 4.66
N LEU A 183 7.29 -11.06 4.57
CA LEU A 183 8.15 -12.14 5.06
C LEU A 183 8.02 -12.34 6.57
N ASP A 184 8.11 -11.25 7.35
CA ASP A 184 8.01 -11.29 8.80
C ASP A 184 6.63 -11.82 9.23
N TRP A 185 5.57 -11.37 8.56
CA TRP A 185 4.21 -11.85 8.79
C TRP A 185 4.04 -13.33 8.44
N PHE A 186 4.59 -13.76 7.32
CA PHE A 186 4.55 -15.16 6.89
C PHE A 186 5.26 -16.07 7.90
N ASN A 187 6.41 -15.63 8.40
CA ASN A 187 7.24 -16.38 9.34
C ASN A 187 6.69 -16.43 10.77
N ARG A 188 5.75 -15.53 11.15
CA ARG A 188 5.37 -15.31 12.55
C ARG A 188 4.90 -16.56 13.30
N ASN A 189 4.29 -17.51 12.57
CA ASN A 189 3.74 -18.75 13.14
C ASN A 189 4.53 -19.99 12.73
N LEU A 190 5.65 -19.82 12.02
CA LEU A 190 6.48 -20.95 11.60
C LEU A 190 7.53 -21.28 12.68
N PRO A 191 7.86 -22.57 12.86
CA PRO A 191 9.04 -22.99 13.61
C PRO A 191 10.32 -22.35 13.03
N ASP A 192 11.33 -22.13 13.86
CA ASP A 192 12.55 -21.41 13.44
C ASP A 192 13.32 -22.09 12.31
N ASP A 193 13.28 -23.41 12.23
CA ASP A 193 13.88 -24.24 11.19
C ASP A 193 13.11 -24.23 9.86
N GLN A 194 11.88 -23.69 9.84
CA GLN A 194 11.05 -23.54 8.64
C GLN A 194 10.92 -22.08 8.18
N LYS A 195 11.39 -21.12 8.99
CA LYS A 195 11.31 -19.70 8.65
C LYS A 195 12.14 -19.39 7.41
N LEU A 196 11.51 -18.79 6.41
CA LEU A 196 12.20 -18.24 5.25
C LEU A 196 13.14 -17.11 5.67
N ARG A 197 14.24 -16.95 4.95
CA ARG A 197 15.31 -16.01 5.30
C ARG A 197 15.56 -14.99 4.18
N GLY A 198 15.64 -13.73 4.54
CA GLY A 198 16.18 -12.70 3.66
C GLY A 198 17.68 -12.90 3.52
N VAL A 199 18.17 -13.11 2.29
CA VAL A 199 19.60 -13.35 1.99
C VAL A 199 20.28 -12.14 1.37
N ALA A 200 19.52 -11.18 0.87
CA ALA A 200 19.99 -9.86 0.43
C ALA A 200 18.84 -8.84 0.43
N VAL A 201 19.20 -7.57 0.52
CA VAL A 201 18.31 -6.46 0.18
C VAL A 201 18.42 -6.23 -1.33
N ILE A 202 17.29 -6.27 -2.03
CA ILE A 202 17.19 -5.97 -3.46
C ILE A 202 17.02 -4.48 -3.68
N ASP A 203 16.10 -3.86 -2.93
CA ASP A 203 15.76 -2.47 -3.09
C ASP A 203 15.13 -1.90 -1.80
N GLU A 204 15.25 -0.60 -1.63
CA GLU A 204 14.56 0.17 -0.59
C GLU A 204 13.84 1.34 -1.26
N GLN A 205 12.53 1.43 -1.04
CA GLN A 205 11.69 2.45 -1.65
C GLN A 205 10.94 3.26 -0.60
N PRO A 206 11.07 4.59 -0.62
CA PRO A 206 10.17 5.44 0.14
C PRO A 206 8.78 5.38 -0.51
N VAL A 207 7.78 4.99 0.27
CA VAL A 207 6.40 4.87 -0.20
C VAL A 207 5.48 5.80 0.58
N GLY A 208 4.51 6.35 -0.13
CA GLY A 208 3.51 7.26 0.42
C GLY A 208 2.16 7.07 -0.23
N CYS A 209 1.35 8.14 -0.23
CA CYS A 209 0.09 8.19 -0.95
C CYS A 209 0.18 9.17 -2.12
N ILE A 210 -0.53 8.85 -3.19
CA ILE A 210 -0.78 9.73 -4.32
C ILE A 210 -2.27 10.05 -4.35
N VAL A 211 -2.60 11.33 -4.52
CA VAL A 211 -3.96 11.87 -4.57
C VAL A 211 -4.15 12.59 -5.89
N ARG A 212 -5.25 12.30 -6.57
CA ARG A 212 -5.63 12.97 -7.80
C ARG A 212 -6.02 14.43 -7.49
N ASN A 213 -5.50 15.37 -8.28
CA ASN A 213 -5.89 16.77 -8.21
C ASN A 213 -7.14 16.99 -9.06
N ASP A 214 -8.28 17.11 -8.39
CA ASP A 214 -9.55 17.43 -9.02
C ASP A 214 -10.33 18.37 -8.09
N THR A 215 -11.29 19.10 -8.64
CA THR A 215 -12.06 20.13 -7.90
C THR A 215 -12.84 19.55 -6.73
N ASP A 216 -13.28 18.30 -6.85
CA ASP A 216 -14.10 17.60 -5.85
C ASP A 216 -13.23 16.89 -4.78
N ILE A 217 -11.91 16.86 -4.94
CA ILE A 217 -11.02 16.13 -4.02
C ILE A 217 -10.22 17.15 -3.21
N PRO A 218 -10.30 17.13 -1.88
CA PRO A 218 -9.59 18.06 -1.02
C PRO A 218 -8.10 17.66 -0.86
N ALA A 219 -7.35 17.55 -1.97
CA ALA A 219 -6.00 17.01 -2.01
C ALA A 219 -5.06 17.66 -0.98
N GLN A 220 -5.07 19.00 -0.87
CA GLN A 220 -4.27 19.73 0.10
C GLN A 220 -4.62 19.42 1.56
N ARG A 221 -5.91 19.17 1.85
CA ARG A 221 -6.37 18.74 3.18
C ARG A 221 -5.86 17.34 3.50
N LEU A 222 -5.96 16.43 2.54
CA LEU A 222 -5.47 15.05 2.68
C LEU A 222 -3.94 15.02 2.90
N MET A 223 -3.17 15.83 2.17
CA MET A 223 -1.72 15.94 2.37
C MET A 223 -1.37 16.44 3.79
N ARG A 224 -2.08 17.44 4.31
CA ARG A 224 -1.87 17.92 5.69
C ARG A 224 -2.24 16.86 6.73
N ILE A 225 -3.25 16.05 6.48
CA ILE A 225 -3.63 14.93 7.36
C ILE A 225 -2.51 13.89 7.38
N LEU A 226 -2.04 13.44 6.22
CA LEU A 226 -0.95 12.47 6.12
C LEU A 226 0.33 12.96 6.80
N LEU A 227 0.69 14.24 6.60
CA LEU A 227 1.81 14.85 7.30
C LEU A 227 1.62 14.82 8.83
N ARG A 228 0.43 15.15 9.31
CA ARG A 228 0.11 15.12 10.75
C ARG A 228 0.17 13.69 11.29
N MET A 229 -0.39 12.70 10.60
CA MET A 229 -0.30 11.29 10.97
C MET A 229 1.15 10.84 11.10
N ARG A 230 2.01 11.28 10.16
CA ARG A 230 3.45 11.00 10.21
C ARG A 230 4.11 11.66 11.43
N MET A 231 3.92 12.97 11.62
CA MET A 231 4.53 13.77 12.68
C MET A 231 4.07 13.37 14.10
N SER A 232 2.82 12.93 14.24
CA SER A 232 2.26 12.50 15.54
C SER A 232 2.64 11.08 15.93
N GLY A 233 3.41 10.35 15.09
CA GLY A 233 3.71 8.94 15.28
C GLY A 233 2.51 8.00 15.09
N GLU A 234 1.43 8.46 14.46
CA GLU A 234 0.25 7.64 14.22
C GLU A 234 0.57 6.51 13.23
N ILE A 235 1.36 6.78 12.19
CA ILE A 235 1.82 5.76 11.25
C ILE A 235 2.59 4.66 12.00
N ASP A 236 3.50 5.02 12.91
CA ASP A 236 4.27 4.05 13.68
C ASP A 236 3.39 3.24 14.65
N ARG A 237 2.35 3.87 15.24
CA ARG A 237 1.35 3.15 16.04
C ARG A 237 0.52 2.18 15.20
N ILE A 238 0.16 2.54 13.97
CA ILE A 238 -0.50 1.62 13.03
C ILE A 238 0.42 0.43 12.74
N MET A 239 1.67 0.70 12.36
CA MET A 239 2.65 -0.34 12.04
C MET A 239 2.87 -1.30 13.21
N SER A 240 2.99 -0.78 14.44
CA SER A 240 3.23 -1.61 15.64
C SER A 240 2.11 -2.61 15.94
N ARG A 241 0.86 -2.32 15.53
CA ARG A 241 -0.25 -3.29 15.66
C ARG A 241 -0.01 -4.58 14.86
N TYR A 242 0.83 -4.49 13.84
CA TYR A 242 1.19 -5.61 12.96
C TYR A 242 2.62 -6.13 13.23
N ASN A 243 3.22 -5.74 14.39
CA ASN A 243 4.59 -6.09 14.78
C ASN A 243 5.63 -5.68 13.72
N THR A 244 5.44 -4.52 13.11
CA THR A 244 6.32 -3.96 12.09
C THR A 244 6.74 -2.54 12.42
N VAL A 245 7.73 -2.01 11.68
CA VAL A 245 8.21 -0.63 11.82
C VAL A 245 8.17 0.10 10.48
N SER A 246 7.99 1.41 10.50
CA SER A 246 7.90 2.23 9.29
C SER A 246 9.21 2.27 8.48
N GLY A 247 10.34 1.98 9.12
CA GLY A 247 11.66 2.07 8.53
C GLY A 247 12.17 3.52 8.38
N LEU A 248 11.33 4.51 8.66
CA LEU A 248 11.74 5.91 8.67
C LEU A 248 12.44 6.26 9.99
N PRO A 249 13.41 7.19 10.00
CA PRO A 249 13.97 7.69 11.23
C PRO A 249 12.85 8.21 12.15
N ALA A 250 12.87 7.81 13.41
CA ALA A 250 11.99 8.40 14.40
C ALA A 250 12.30 9.91 14.47
N ASP A 251 11.29 10.76 14.25
CA ASP A 251 11.41 12.16 14.59
C ASP A 251 11.54 12.24 16.12
N ARG A 252 12.80 12.22 16.62
CA ARG A 252 13.03 12.59 18.02
C ARG A 252 12.68 14.06 18.13
N PRO A 253 11.73 14.45 19.01
CA PRO A 253 11.64 15.84 19.39
C PRO A 253 13.03 16.24 19.90
N ALA A 254 13.58 17.34 19.39
CA ALA A 254 14.80 17.90 19.94
C ALA A 254 14.62 17.99 21.47
N ALA A 255 15.50 17.34 22.19
CA ALA A 255 15.52 17.46 23.66
C ALA A 255 15.67 18.95 24.01
N PRO A 256 14.95 19.44 25.04
CA PRO A 256 14.96 20.84 25.44
C PRO A 256 16.35 21.31 25.88
#